data_c96e77621fdcbf87914da9a58535e22b
#
_entry.id   c96e77621fdcbf87914da9a58535e22b
#
_cell.length_a   1.000
_cell.length_b   1.000
_cell.length_c   1.000
_cell.angle_alpha   90.00
_cell.angle_beta   90.00
_cell.angle_gamma   90.00
#
_symmetry.space_group_name_H-M   'P 1'
#
loop_
_entity.id
_entity.type
_entity.pdbx_description
1 polymer ?
#
loop_
_entity_poly.entity_id
_entity_poly.type
_entity_poly.pdbx_seq_one_letter_code
_entity_poly.pdbx_strand_id
1 'polypeptide(L)'
;MDNKTIFITGAASGIGKATALLFHTQGWIVGACDASQDALDVLSNELTERCPTYCVDVRNSSQLEAAIADFCRQSSGRLDIMFNNAGIAIGGHFEDLPMQKTRDMVDINLVGVLNGFHASIPYLKNTDGALCISTSSSAAIYGAAGMATYTATKYAIKGFTHAMSVELSRFGIRVADVMPGIIDTPLWAGARYKDGEVAGTYEKIPKLNADLTDERRTISPTEVAKAVWSAYHGDRLHWYVPEELERSDKATSADYQKRRDELLNARK
;
A
#
# COMPACT_ATOMS: atom_id res chain seq x y z
N MET A 1 29.44 -8.61 -0.73
CA MET A 1 28.08 -8.97 -1.20
C MET A 1 27.31 -7.65 -1.28
N ASP A 2 26.81 -7.31 -2.45
CA ASP A 2 26.01 -6.08 -2.60
C ASP A 2 24.71 -6.26 -1.83
N ASN A 3 24.54 -5.49 -0.75
CA ASN A 3 23.33 -5.54 0.06
C ASN A 3 22.15 -5.04 -0.80
N LYS A 4 21.08 -5.82 -0.89
CA LYS A 4 19.85 -5.42 -1.57
C LYS A 4 19.15 -4.30 -0.81
N THR A 5 18.39 -3.50 -1.53
CA THR A 5 17.80 -2.26 -1.02
C THR A 5 16.30 -2.19 -1.27
N ILE A 6 15.56 -1.72 -0.29
CA ILE A 6 14.13 -1.42 -0.40
C ILE A 6 13.84 -0.04 0.20
N PHE A 7 13.11 0.79 -0.55
CA PHE A 7 12.56 2.06 -0.04
C PHE A 7 11.06 1.91 0.18
N ILE A 8 10.58 2.23 1.38
CA ILE A 8 9.19 1.99 1.81
C ILE A 8 8.56 3.30 2.24
N THR A 9 7.44 3.69 1.63
CA THR A 9 6.61 4.81 2.12
C THR A 9 5.55 4.31 3.10
N GLY A 10 5.21 5.12 4.13
CA GLY A 10 4.37 4.68 5.24
C GLY A 10 5.01 3.56 6.04
N ALA A 11 6.33 3.64 6.24
CA ALA A 11 7.15 2.60 6.82
C ALA A 11 7.01 2.46 8.35
N ALA A 12 6.49 3.48 9.04
CA ALA A 12 6.52 3.52 10.50
C ALA A 12 5.36 2.79 11.17
N SER A 13 4.38 2.30 10.40
CA SER A 13 3.21 1.59 10.96
C SER A 13 2.69 0.47 10.05
N GLY A 14 1.83 -0.39 10.60
CA GLY A 14 1.05 -1.38 9.85
C GLY A 14 1.87 -2.25 8.89
N ILE A 15 1.44 -2.32 7.64
CA ILE A 15 2.07 -3.12 6.58
C ILE A 15 3.50 -2.64 6.30
N GLY A 16 3.72 -1.31 6.23
CA GLY A 16 5.04 -0.73 5.99
C GLY A 16 6.05 -1.13 7.04
N LYS A 17 5.68 -1.01 8.33
CA LYS A 17 6.52 -1.42 9.46
C LYS A 17 6.83 -2.92 9.42
N ALA A 18 5.82 -3.76 9.21
CA ALA A 18 6.01 -5.21 9.12
C ALA A 18 6.95 -5.59 7.97
N THR A 19 6.85 -4.87 6.83
CA THR A 19 7.74 -5.06 5.68
C THR A 19 9.16 -4.59 6.00
N ALA A 20 9.32 -3.42 6.62
CA ALA A 20 10.63 -2.91 7.03
C ALA A 20 11.36 -3.91 7.95
N LEU A 21 10.68 -4.42 8.98
CA LEU A 21 11.21 -5.42 9.90
C LEU A 21 11.61 -6.71 9.19
N LEU A 22 10.75 -7.23 8.30
CA LEU A 22 11.03 -8.46 7.56
C LEU A 22 12.27 -8.31 6.69
N PHE A 23 12.33 -7.27 5.85
CA PHE A 23 13.44 -7.07 4.92
C PHE A 23 14.76 -6.79 5.66
N HIS A 24 14.71 -6.01 6.74
CA HIS A 24 15.87 -5.78 7.60
C HIS A 24 16.42 -7.10 8.19
N THR A 25 15.53 -7.96 8.71
CA THR A 25 15.91 -9.28 9.24
C THR A 25 16.56 -10.16 8.16
N GLN A 26 16.21 -9.98 6.89
CA GLN A 26 16.81 -10.65 5.74
C GLN A 26 18.12 -9.99 5.26
N GLY A 27 18.63 -9.00 5.99
CA GLY A 27 19.91 -8.34 5.70
C GLY A 27 19.85 -7.25 4.63
N TRP A 28 18.65 -6.78 4.25
CA TRP A 28 18.49 -5.69 3.31
C TRP A 28 18.74 -4.33 3.96
N ILE A 29 19.15 -3.35 3.16
CA ILE A 29 19.14 -1.95 3.55
C ILE A 29 17.72 -1.42 3.31
N VAL A 30 17.12 -0.85 4.36
CA VAL A 30 15.73 -0.37 4.33
C VAL A 30 15.70 1.15 4.43
N GLY A 31 15.26 1.85 3.40
CA GLY A 31 14.92 3.27 3.49
C GLY A 31 13.49 3.41 4.02
N ALA A 32 13.34 3.84 5.25
CA ALA A 32 12.05 3.99 5.90
C ALA A 32 11.53 5.44 5.80
N CYS A 33 10.47 5.65 5.02
CA CYS A 33 9.84 6.96 4.82
C CYS A 33 8.45 7.00 5.45
N ASP A 34 8.16 8.01 6.24
CA ASP A 34 6.86 8.25 6.85
C ASP A 34 6.66 9.74 7.10
N ALA A 35 5.41 10.19 7.25
CA ALA A 35 5.09 11.58 7.60
C ALA A 35 5.23 11.88 9.10
N SER A 36 5.34 10.85 9.96
CA SER A 36 5.45 10.96 11.41
C SER A 36 6.88 10.73 11.88
N GLN A 37 7.56 11.79 12.30
CA GLN A 37 8.91 11.68 12.88
C GLN A 37 8.91 10.80 14.13
N ASP A 38 7.95 10.98 15.04
CA ASP A 38 7.87 10.21 16.29
C ASP A 38 7.75 8.69 16.01
N ALA A 39 6.96 8.32 14.99
CA ALA A 39 6.81 6.92 14.61
C ALA A 39 8.07 6.36 13.92
N LEU A 40 8.78 7.17 13.17
CA LEU A 40 10.09 6.83 12.59
C LEU A 40 11.16 6.63 13.67
N ASP A 41 11.16 7.46 14.71
CA ASP A 41 12.09 7.33 15.83
C ASP A 41 11.87 6.01 16.59
N VAL A 42 10.60 5.61 16.79
CA VAL A 42 10.27 4.31 17.36
C VAL A 42 10.75 3.18 16.46
N LEU A 43 10.51 3.25 15.15
CA LEU A 43 10.97 2.24 14.19
C LEU A 43 12.50 2.14 14.15
N SER A 44 13.20 3.28 14.16
CA SER A 44 14.65 3.35 14.16
C SER A 44 15.29 2.67 15.38
N ASN A 45 14.63 2.73 16.52
CA ASN A 45 15.07 2.01 17.73
C ASN A 45 14.89 0.48 17.64
N GLU A 46 13.93 0.02 16.83
CA GLU A 46 13.69 -1.41 16.58
C GLU A 46 14.61 -1.97 15.47
N LEU A 47 14.92 -1.15 14.48
CA LEU A 47 15.83 -1.45 13.39
C LEU A 47 17.20 -0.86 13.74
N THR A 48 18.17 -1.68 13.94
CA THR A 48 19.55 -1.27 14.19
C THR A 48 20.19 -0.63 12.95
N GLU A 49 21.49 -0.73 12.75
CA GLU A 49 22.19 -0.23 11.56
C GLU A 49 21.50 -0.63 10.24
N ARG A 50 21.67 0.15 9.17
CA ARG A 50 21.13 -0.07 7.81
C ARG A 50 19.65 0.28 7.58
N CYS A 51 19.09 1.18 8.39
CA CYS A 51 17.74 1.68 8.18
C CYS A 51 17.71 3.21 8.27
N PRO A 52 18.19 3.95 7.25
CA PRO A 52 17.99 5.40 7.21
C PRO A 52 16.50 5.73 7.16
N THR A 53 16.12 6.76 7.93
CA THR A 53 14.74 7.22 8.06
C THR A 53 14.56 8.59 7.41
N TYR A 54 13.39 8.81 6.80
CA TYR A 54 13.04 10.02 6.06
C TYR A 54 11.66 10.50 6.48
N CYS A 55 11.59 11.64 7.19
CA CYS A 55 10.32 12.27 7.54
C CYS A 55 9.81 13.08 6.34
N VAL A 56 8.95 12.47 5.52
CA VAL A 56 8.44 13.05 4.28
C VAL A 56 6.96 12.72 4.10
N ASP A 57 6.19 13.74 3.77
CA ASP A 57 4.82 13.56 3.25
C ASP A 57 4.89 13.22 1.76
N VAL A 58 4.34 12.07 1.35
CA VAL A 58 4.36 11.58 -0.04
C VAL A 58 3.68 12.52 -1.03
N ARG A 59 2.87 13.48 -0.57
CA ARG A 59 2.27 14.53 -1.40
C ARG A 59 3.32 15.54 -1.90
N ASN A 60 4.42 15.67 -1.19
CA ASN A 60 5.52 16.55 -1.57
C ASN A 60 6.53 15.80 -2.45
N SER A 61 6.34 15.90 -3.78
CA SER A 61 7.15 15.19 -4.77
C SER A 61 8.64 15.50 -4.66
N SER A 62 9.01 16.78 -4.44
CA SER A 62 10.42 17.19 -4.36
C SER A 62 11.12 16.66 -3.10
N GLN A 63 10.43 16.62 -1.96
CA GLN A 63 10.99 16.01 -0.76
C GLN A 63 11.13 14.49 -0.89
N LEU A 64 10.15 13.82 -1.52
CA LEU A 64 10.22 12.39 -1.75
C LEU A 64 11.34 12.02 -2.73
N GLU A 65 11.51 12.81 -3.79
CA GLU A 65 12.62 12.66 -4.74
C GLU A 65 13.97 12.82 -4.06
N ALA A 66 14.13 13.85 -3.23
CA ALA A 66 15.35 14.08 -2.47
C ALA A 66 15.67 12.94 -1.49
N ALA A 67 14.65 12.39 -0.81
CA ALA A 67 14.81 11.27 0.12
C ALA A 67 15.23 9.99 -0.61
N ILE A 68 14.60 9.65 -1.74
CA ILE A 68 14.97 8.49 -2.55
C ILE A 68 16.37 8.66 -3.14
N ALA A 69 16.72 9.86 -3.62
CA ALA A 69 18.06 10.16 -4.14
C ALA A 69 19.14 10.01 -3.06
N ASP A 70 18.88 10.49 -1.84
CA ASP A 70 19.78 10.33 -0.70
C ASP A 70 19.99 8.85 -0.34
N PHE A 71 18.92 8.10 -0.24
CA PHE A 71 18.96 6.66 0.01
C PHE A 71 19.77 5.92 -1.05
N CYS A 72 19.49 6.16 -2.33
CA CYS A 72 20.16 5.48 -3.43
C CYS A 72 21.64 5.86 -3.57
N ARG A 73 22.05 7.05 -3.10
CA ARG A 73 23.46 7.46 -3.06
C ARG A 73 24.28 6.49 -2.19
N GLN A 74 23.69 5.96 -1.12
CA GLN A 74 24.32 5.00 -0.21
C GLN A 74 24.42 3.58 -0.81
N SER A 75 23.66 3.30 -1.87
CA SER A 75 23.62 2.01 -2.59
C SER A 75 24.22 2.08 -4.01
N SER A 76 25.13 3.02 -4.26
CA SER A 76 25.78 3.21 -5.58
C SER A 76 24.76 3.48 -6.71
N GLY A 77 23.69 4.19 -6.41
CA GLY A 77 22.65 4.56 -7.38
C GLY A 77 21.65 3.44 -7.70
N ARG A 78 21.59 2.38 -6.88
CA ARG A 78 20.70 1.22 -7.08
C ARG A 78 19.50 1.26 -6.14
N LEU A 79 18.39 0.69 -6.62
CA LEU A 79 17.20 0.44 -5.84
C LEU A 79 16.56 -0.88 -6.30
N ASP A 80 16.58 -1.92 -5.44
CA ASP A 80 16.00 -3.21 -5.79
C ASP A 80 14.47 -3.19 -5.69
N ILE A 81 13.92 -2.54 -4.65
CA ILE A 81 12.47 -2.39 -4.49
C ILE A 81 12.09 -0.96 -4.13
N MET A 82 11.14 -0.39 -4.87
CA MET A 82 10.32 0.72 -4.42
C MET A 82 8.97 0.19 -3.95
N PHE A 83 8.65 0.34 -2.66
CA PHE A 83 7.37 -0.05 -2.09
C PHE A 83 6.53 1.17 -1.74
N ASN A 84 5.58 1.51 -2.60
CA ASN A 84 4.60 2.57 -2.44
C ASN A 84 3.46 2.08 -1.56
N ASN A 85 3.57 2.30 -0.23
CA ASN A 85 2.63 1.74 0.74
C ASN A 85 1.88 2.82 1.54
N ALA A 86 2.39 4.04 1.63
CA ALA A 86 1.70 5.13 2.33
C ALA A 86 0.25 5.27 1.88
N GLY A 87 -0.66 5.38 2.85
CA GLY A 87 -2.08 5.53 2.57
C GLY A 87 -2.90 5.74 3.82
N ILE A 88 -4.07 6.35 3.63
CA ILE A 88 -5.07 6.58 4.67
C ILE A 88 -6.43 6.03 4.23
N ALA A 89 -7.29 5.75 5.20
CA ALA A 89 -8.69 5.43 4.97
C ALA A 89 -9.58 6.35 5.79
N ILE A 90 -10.60 6.91 5.15
CA ILE A 90 -11.62 7.74 5.76
C ILE A 90 -12.96 7.14 5.36
N GLY A 91 -13.82 6.88 6.33
CA GLY A 91 -15.12 6.26 6.13
C GLY A 91 -16.28 7.24 6.28
N GLY A 92 -17.42 6.87 5.73
CA GLY A 92 -18.68 7.62 5.72
C GLY A 92 -19.37 7.47 4.36
N HIS A 93 -20.66 7.83 4.29
CA HIS A 93 -21.31 7.99 2.99
C HIS A 93 -20.67 9.16 2.26
N PHE A 94 -20.64 9.12 0.93
CA PHE A 94 -19.91 10.11 0.14
C PHE A 94 -20.40 11.55 0.38
N GLU A 95 -21.70 11.72 0.51
CA GLU A 95 -22.35 13.00 0.82
C GLU A 95 -22.00 13.57 2.19
N ASP A 96 -21.60 12.71 3.13
CA ASP A 96 -21.22 13.09 4.50
C ASP A 96 -19.75 13.51 4.62
N LEU A 97 -18.93 13.20 3.60
CA LEU A 97 -17.49 13.46 3.66
C LEU A 97 -17.16 14.92 3.30
N PRO A 98 -16.42 15.65 4.15
CA PRO A 98 -15.87 16.94 3.73
C PRO A 98 -14.97 16.76 2.50
N MET A 99 -15.19 17.55 1.44
CA MET A 99 -14.45 17.44 0.17
C MET A 99 -12.94 17.58 0.35
N GLN A 100 -12.48 18.33 1.37
CA GLN A 100 -11.05 18.41 1.66
C GLN A 100 -10.49 17.05 2.08
N LYS A 101 -11.22 16.27 2.89
CA LYS A 101 -10.80 14.92 3.31
C LYS A 101 -10.78 13.91 2.15
N THR A 102 -11.71 14.08 1.21
CA THR A 102 -11.74 13.32 -0.05
C THR A 102 -10.48 13.64 -0.88
N ARG A 103 -10.11 14.93 -1.02
CA ARG A 103 -8.88 15.34 -1.71
C ARG A 103 -7.63 14.84 -1.01
N ASP A 104 -7.52 15.00 0.31
CA ASP A 104 -6.39 14.51 1.10
C ASP A 104 -6.16 13.00 0.84
N MET A 105 -7.24 12.21 0.77
CA MET A 105 -7.15 10.78 0.50
C MET A 105 -6.67 10.48 -0.93
N VAL A 106 -7.13 11.22 -1.92
CA VAL A 106 -6.65 11.09 -3.31
C VAL A 106 -5.17 11.48 -3.39
N ASP A 107 -4.80 12.59 -2.77
CA ASP A 107 -3.43 13.11 -2.82
C ASP A 107 -2.43 12.14 -2.14
N ILE A 108 -2.80 11.54 -1.02
CA ILE A 108 -1.93 10.59 -0.33
C ILE A 108 -1.92 9.23 -1.07
N ASN A 109 -3.12 8.65 -1.31
CA ASN A 109 -3.22 7.27 -1.76
C ASN A 109 -2.90 7.07 -3.25
N LEU A 110 -3.09 8.11 -4.07
CA LEU A 110 -2.85 8.05 -5.51
C LEU A 110 -1.69 8.94 -5.93
N VAL A 111 -1.76 10.26 -5.70
CA VAL A 111 -0.70 11.17 -6.14
C VAL A 111 0.63 10.82 -5.45
N GLY A 112 0.61 10.45 -4.16
CA GLY A 112 1.80 9.96 -3.45
C GLY A 112 2.44 8.73 -4.10
N VAL A 113 1.64 7.79 -4.61
CA VAL A 113 2.15 6.62 -5.36
C VAL A 113 2.76 7.06 -6.69
N LEU A 114 2.12 7.97 -7.43
CA LEU A 114 2.66 8.51 -8.69
C LEU A 114 4.01 9.21 -8.45
N ASN A 115 4.12 9.99 -7.37
CA ASN A 115 5.37 10.63 -6.97
C ASN A 115 6.47 9.60 -6.69
N GLY A 116 6.15 8.53 -5.95
CA GLY A 116 7.09 7.44 -5.64
C GLY A 116 7.57 6.70 -6.90
N PHE A 117 6.68 6.41 -7.84
CA PHE A 117 7.06 5.87 -9.15
C PHE A 117 8.01 6.81 -9.89
N HIS A 118 7.61 8.07 -10.05
CA HIS A 118 8.39 9.05 -10.78
C HIS A 118 9.80 9.20 -10.21
N ALA A 119 9.91 9.35 -8.89
CA ALA A 119 11.18 9.55 -8.20
C ALA A 119 12.09 8.31 -8.23
N SER A 120 11.54 7.10 -8.26
CA SER A 120 12.30 5.85 -8.15
C SER A 120 12.78 5.28 -9.48
N ILE A 121 12.09 5.54 -10.59
CA ILE A 121 12.39 4.97 -11.93
C ILE A 121 13.87 5.15 -12.33
N PRO A 122 14.54 6.31 -12.14
CA PRO A 122 15.95 6.44 -12.52
C PRO A 122 16.87 5.42 -11.83
N TYR A 123 16.59 5.06 -10.59
CA TYR A 123 17.39 4.13 -9.79
C TYR A 123 17.01 2.66 -10.05
N LEU A 124 15.72 2.38 -10.26
CA LEU A 124 15.25 1.06 -10.65
C LEU A 124 15.84 0.63 -12.00
N LYS A 125 16.01 1.57 -12.96
CA LYS A 125 16.67 1.30 -14.23
C LYS A 125 18.13 0.85 -14.11
N ASN A 126 18.80 1.20 -13.03
CA ASN A 126 20.19 0.85 -12.76
C ASN A 126 20.32 -0.46 -11.98
N THR A 127 19.20 -1.20 -11.79
CA THR A 127 19.16 -2.38 -10.91
C THR A 127 18.50 -3.54 -11.66
N ASP A 128 19.26 -4.58 -11.94
CA ASP A 128 18.73 -5.77 -12.60
C ASP A 128 17.68 -6.47 -11.71
N GLY A 129 16.54 -6.80 -12.31
CA GLY A 129 15.44 -7.46 -11.60
C GLY A 129 14.71 -6.58 -10.60
N ALA A 130 14.83 -5.25 -10.72
CA ALA A 130 14.14 -4.28 -9.86
C ALA A 130 12.63 -4.45 -9.89
N LEU A 131 11.99 -4.12 -8.76
CA LEU A 131 10.54 -4.17 -8.56
C LEU A 131 10.01 -2.82 -8.06
N CYS A 132 9.00 -2.29 -8.74
CA CYS A 132 8.17 -1.24 -8.19
C CYS A 132 6.82 -1.82 -7.79
N ILE A 133 6.49 -1.81 -6.50
CA ILE A 133 5.29 -2.44 -5.96
C ILE A 133 4.46 -1.44 -5.16
N SER A 134 3.13 -1.57 -5.23
CA SER A 134 2.20 -0.66 -4.55
C SER A 134 1.18 -1.42 -3.70
N THR A 135 0.71 -0.79 -2.62
CA THR A 135 -0.41 -1.31 -1.83
C THR A 135 -1.74 -0.89 -2.44
N SER A 136 -2.39 -1.82 -3.18
CA SER A 136 -3.79 -1.73 -3.59
C SER A 136 -4.71 -2.17 -2.43
N SER A 137 -5.79 -2.88 -2.69
CA SER A 137 -6.72 -3.39 -1.66
C SER A 137 -7.75 -4.33 -2.27
N SER A 138 -8.38 -5.18 -1.45
CA SER A 138 -9.63 -5.85 -1.80
C SER A 138 -10.75 -4.86 -2.17
N ALA A 139 -10.67 -3.60 -1.73
CA ALA A 139 -11.56 -2.54 -2.20
C ALA A 139 -11.44 -2.25 -3.72
N ALA A 140 -10.34 -2.66 -4.36
CA ALA A 140 -10.17 -2.62 -5.82
C ALA A 140 -10.68 -3.89 -6.53
N ILE A 141 -11.37 -4.77 -5.81
CA ILE A 141 -12.06 -5.94 -6.35
C ILE A 141 -13.56 -5.67 -6.44
N TYR A 142 -14.11 -5.09 -5.37
CA TYR A 142 -15.53 -4.76 -5.26
C TYR A 142 -15.71 -3.42 -4.57
N GLY A 143 -16.70 -2.63 -5.01
CA GLY A 143 -16.98 -1.33 -4.40
C GLY A 143 -17.36 -1.47 -2.92
N ALA A 144 -16.60 -0.83 -2.05
CA ALA A 144 -16.90 -0.80 -0.62
C ALA A 144 -17.77 0.42 -0.29
N ALA A 145 -19.06 0.18 -0.02
CA ALA A 145 -19.96 1.26 0.37
C ALA A 145 -19.55 1.87 1.71
N GLY A 146 -19.61 3.20 1.81
CA GLY A 146 -19.06 3.97 2.92
C GLY A 146 -17.54 4.19 2.83
N MET A 147 -16.90 3.76 1.72
CA MET A 147 -15.49 3.98 1.42
C MET A 147 -15.28 4.29 -0.07
N ALA A 148 -16.20 5.03 -0.69
CA ALA A 148 -16.19 5.24 -2.13
C ALA A 148 -14.89 5.87 -2.65
N THR A 149 -14.40 6.94 -2.01
CA THR A 149 -13.15 7.60 -2.40
C THR A 149 -11.93 6.68 -2.20
N TYR A 150 -11.87 5.96 -1.06
CA TYR A 150 -10.81 4.98 -0.83
C TYR A 150 -10.82 3.91 -1.94
N THR A 151 -11.98 3.35 -2.22
CA THR A 151 -12.20 2.39 -3.32
C THR A 151 -11.68 2.95 -4.65
N ALA A 152 -12.06 4.18 -5.01
CA ALA A 152 -11.61 4.82 -6.24
C ALA A 152 -10.08 4.91 -6.31
N THR A 153 -9.40 5.30 -5.21
CA THR A 153 -7.93 5.37 -5.18
C THR A 153 -7.28 4.00 -5.36
N LYS A 154 -7.86 2.94 -4.78
CA LYS A 154 -7.30 1.58 -4.89
C LYS A 154 -7.54 0.93 -6.25
N TYR A 155 -8.68 1.21 -6.89
CA TYR A 155 -8.89 0.85 -8.31
C TYR A 155 -7.93 1.60 -9.24
N ALA A 156 -7.69 2.89 -8.97
CA ALA A 156 -6.71 3.66 -9.73
C ALA A 156 -5.29 3.05 -9.65
N ILE A 157 -4.85 2.62 -8.46
CA ILE A 157 -3.57 1.93 -8.29
C ILE A 157 -3.53 0.62 -9.08
N LYS A 158 -4.59 -0.20 -9.02
CA LYS A 158 -4.68 -1.45 -9.80
C LYS A 158 -4.53 -1.18 -11.30
N GLY A 159 -5.30 -0.22 -11.83
CA GLY A 159 -5.23 0.17 -13.24
C GLY A 159 -3.86 0.75 -13.64
N PHE A 160 -3.27 1.58 -12.76
CA PHE A 160 -1.93 2.12 -12.95
C PHE A 160 -0.86 1.03 -12.97
N THR A 161 -0.96 0.04 -12.07
CA THR A 161 -0.08 -1.14 -12.05
C THR A 161 -0.13 -1.88 -13.39
N HIS A 162 -1.33 -2.10 -13.97
CA HIS A 162 -1.46 -2.74 -15.29
C HIS A 162 -0.68 -1.98 -16.36
N ALA A 163 -0.87 -0.66 -16.47
CA ALA A 163 -0.20 0.16 -17.48
C ALA A 163 1.32 0.17 -17.28
N MET A 164 1.77 0.44 -16.05
CA MET A 164 3.19 0.57 -15.75
C MET A 164 3.95 -0.74 -15.85
N SER A 165 3.29 -1.90 -15.63
CA SER A 165 3.92 -3.20 -15.84
C SER A 165 4.36 -3.41 -17.30
N VAL A 166 3.59 -2.88 -18.25
CA VAL A 166 3.94 -2.89 -19.68
C VAL A 166 4.97 -1.81 -20.00
N GLU A 167 4.76 -0.57 -19.51
CA GLU A 167 5.65 0.54 -19.82
C GLU A 167 7.09 0.33 -19.31
N LEU A 168 7.25 -0.17 -18.08
CA LEU A 168 8.56 -0.34 -17.46
C LEU A 168 9.26 -1.66 -17.85
N SER A 169 8.53 -2.62 -18.45
CA SER A 169 9.14 -3.87 -18.94
C SER A 169 10.26 -3.63 -19.94
N ARG A 170 10.20 -2.54 -20.74
CA ARG A 170 11.28 -2.13 -21.67
C ARG A 170 12.61 -1.84 -20.98
N PHE A 171 12.60 -1.65 -19.67
CA PHE A 171 13.80 -1.43 -18.86
C PHE A 171 14.13 -2.61 -17.95
N GLY A 172 13.40 -3.74 -18.08
CA GLY A 172 13.55 -4.89 -17.21
C GLY A 172 13.01 -4.69 -15.79
N ILE A 173 12.28 -3.58 -15.53
CA ILE A 173 11.68 -3.28 -14.24
C ILE A 173 10.34 -4.02 -14.15
N ARG A 174 10.17 -4.82 -13.09
CA ARG A 174 8.88 -5.43 -12.77
C ARG A 174 8.00 -4.46 -12.02
N VAL A 175 6.71 -4.51 -12.28
CA VAL A 175 5.70 -3.74 -11.54
C VAL A 175 4.64 -4.70 -11.03
N ALA A 176 4.23 -4.53 -9.78
CA ALA A 176 3.21 -5.35 -9.15
C ALA A 176 2.40 -4.54 -8.12
N ASP A 177 1.32 -5.10 -7.63
CA ASP A 177 0.66 -4.64 -6.41
C ASP A 177 0.40 -5.77 -5.42
N VAL A 178 0.33 -5.42 -4.14
CA VAL A 178 -0.30 -6.27 -3.14
C VAL A 178 -1.75 -5.84 -2.95
N MET A 179 -2.65 -6.82 -2.82
CA MET A 179 -4.08 -6.60 -2.67
C MET A 179 -4.56 -7.15 -1.31
N PRO A 180 -4.34 -6.39 -0.22
CA PRO A 180 -4.74 -6.83 1.11
C PRO A 180 -6.26 -6.81 1.28
N GLY A 181 -6.78 -7.79 2.00
CA GLY A 181 -8.13 -7.78 2.57
C GLY A 181 -8.19 -6.94 3.84
N ILE A 182 -8.74 -7.49 4.91
CA ILE A 182 -8.83 -6.82 6.21
C ILE A 182 -7.56 -7.09 7.01
N ILE A 183 -6.70 -6.09 7.13
CA ILE A 183 -5.41 -6.20 7.83
C ILE A 183 -5.48 -5.46 9.17
N ASP A 184 -4.95 -6.08 10.23
CA ASP A 184 -4.84 -5.48 11.56
C ASP A 184 -3.79 -4.36 11.59
N THR A 185 -4.22 -3.15 11.31
CA THR A 185 -3.33 -1.97 11.20
C THR A 185 -4.01 -0.72 11.75
N PRO A 186 -3.24 0.32 12.10
CA PRO A 186 -3.76 1.64 12.47
C PRO A 186 -4.57 2.34 11.38
N LEU A 187 -4.57 1.87 10.14
CA LEU A 187 -5.38 2.40 9.04
C LEU A 187 -6.87 2.52 9.44
N TRP A 188 -7.36 1.59 10.25
CA TRP A 188 -8.73 1.55 10.72
C TRP A 188 -9.05 2.58 11.82
N ALA A 189 -8.03 3.24 12.42
CA ALA A 189 -8.21 4.37 13.30
C ALA A 189 -8.60 5.66 12.54
N GLY A 190 -8.71 5.60 11.21
CA GLY A 190 -9.18 6.71 10.39
C GLY A 190 -10.59 7.17 10.76
N ALA A 191 -10.82 8.48 10.65
CA ALA A 191 -12.09 9.09 11.01
C ALA A 191 -13.25 8.56 10.16
N ARG A 192 -14.42 8.38 10.81
CA ARG A 192 -15.70 8.19 10.13
C ARG A 192 -16.49 9.48 10.22
N TYR A 193 -17.14 9.82 9.11
CA TYR A 193 -17.96 11.03 9.01
C TYR A 193 -19.43 10.66 8.87
N LYS A 194 -20.29 11.49 9.45
CA LYS A 194 -21.73 11.51 9.27
C LYS A 194 -22.20 12.97 9.33
N ASP A 195 -23.03 13.39 8.41
CA ASP A 195 -23.55 14.77 8.31
C ASP A 195 -22.43 15.85 8.30
N GLY A 196 -21.28 15.54 7.71
CA GLY A 196 -20.12 16.44 7.61
C GLY A 196 -19.22 16.49 8.85
N GLU A 197 -19.58 15.82 9.96
CA GLU A 197 -18.86 15.82 11.21
C GLU A 197 -18.20 14.45 11.50
N VAL A 198 -17.16 14.47 12.36
CA VAL A 198 -16.53 13.23 12.81
C VAL A 198 -17.50 12.50 13.74
N ALA A 199 -18.02 11.38 13.27
CA ALA A 199 -18.93 10.50 14.02
C ALA A 199 -18.21 9.40 14.81
N GLY A 200 -16.87 9.46 14.86
CA GLY A 200 -16.01 8.48 15.54
C GLY A 200 -14.92 7.96 14.65
N THR A 201 -14.28 6.89 15.09
CA THR A 201 -13.29 6.13 14.33
C THR A 201 -13.79 4.71 14.12
N TYR A 202 -13.12 3.94 13.32
CA TYR A 202 -13.32 2.48 13.33
C TYR A 202 -12.62 1.93 14.59
N GLU A 203 -13.26 2.09 15.78
CA GLU A 203 -12.67 1.78 17.09
C GLU A 203 -12.18 0.33 17.25
N LYS A 204 -12.66 -0.54 16.45
CA LYS A 204 -12.14 -1.91 16.24
C LYS A 204 -12.38 -2.22 14.77
N ILE A 205 -11.38 -2.79 14.09
CA ILE A 205 -11.68 -3.69 12.99
C ILE A 205 -12.89 -4.47 13.48
N PRO A 206 -14.05 -4.47 12.80
CA PRO A 206 -15.11 -5.36 13.21
C PRO A 206 -14.39 -6.66 13.52
N LYS A 207 -14.48 -7.19 14.76
CA LYS A 207 -14.14 -8.58 15.01
C LYS A 207 -15.14 -9.33 14.14
N LEU A 208 -14.84 -9.35 12.87
CA LEU A 208 -15.40 -10.27 11.92
C LEU A 208 -15.15 -11.58 12.61
N ASN A 209 -16.21 -12.22 13.04
CA ASN A 209 -16.22 -13.38 13.91
C ASN A 209 -14.96 -14.22 13.64
N ALA A 210 -14.23 -14.58 14.70
CA ALA A 210 -13.03 -15.41 14.60
C ALA A 210 -13.27 -16.70 13.82
N ASP A 211 -14.54 -17.04 13.56
CA ASP A 211 -15.04 -18.17 12.78
C ASP A 211 -15.08 -17.93 11.25
N LEU A 212 -14.77 -16.70 10.76
CA LEU A 212 -14.67 -16.48 9.31
C LEU A 212 -13.37 -17.09 8.80
N THR A 213 -13.48 -18.21 8.13
CA THR A 213 -12.37 -18.89 7.44
C THR A 213 -12.16 -18.40 6.02
N ASP A 214 -12.95 -17.38 5.60
CA ASP A 214 -12.95 -16.84 4.25
C ASP A 214 -12.07 -15.59 4.08
N GLU A 215 -12.17 -14.98 2.91
CA GLU A 215 -11.42 -13.77 2.51
C GLU A 215 -11.67 -12.53 3.41
N ARG A 216 -12.68 -12.56 4.29
CA ARG A 216 -13.06 -11.46 5.18
C ARG A 216 -12.42 -11.55 6.57
N ARG A 217 -11.62 -12.60 6.85
CA ARG A 217 -10.90 -12.72 8.11
C ARG A 217 -9.89 -11.57 8.29
N THR A 218 -9.65 -11.18 9.55
CA THR A 218 -8.59 -10.23 9.88
C THR A 218 -7.22 -10.92 9.82
N ILE A 219 -6.28 -10.30 9.12
CA ILE A 219 -4.97 -10.85 8.81
C ILE A 219 -3.88 -9.97 9.40
N SER A 220 -2.80 -10.57 9.88
CA SER A 220 -1.62 -9.84 10.35
C SER A 220 -0.93 -9.08 9.22
N PRO A 221 -0.41 -7.85 9.46
CA PRO A 221 0.39 -7.13 8.49
C PRO A 221 1.65 -7.90 8.05
N THR A 222 2.13 -8.84 8.87
CA THR A 222 3.26 -9.71 8.52
C THR A 222 2.96 -10.59 7.30
N GLU A 223 1.71 -11.03 7.09
CA GLU A 223 1.36 -11.82 5.91
C GLU A 223 1.44 -10.98 4.62
N VAL A 224 1.11 -9.69 4.71
CA VAL A 224 1.31 -8.76 3.58
C VAL A 224 2.80 -8.53 3.32
N ALA A 225 3.60 -8.38 4.37
CA ALA A 225 5.06 -8.28 4.23
C ALA A 225 5.67 -9.50 3.54
N LYS A 226 5.20 -10.71 3.87
CA LYS A 226 5.60 -11.96 3.18
C LYS A 226 5.17 -11.96 1.71
N ALA A 227 4.01 -11.39 1.37
CA ALA A 227 3.58 -11.27 -0.01
C ALA A 227 4.49 -10.30 -0.79
N VAL A 228 4.92 -9.17 -0.19
CA VAL A 228 5.91 -8.26 -0.80
C VAL A 228 7.26 -8.97 -1.02
N TRP A 229 7.70 -9.78 -0.04
CA TRP A 229 8.89 -10.60 -0.19
C TRP A 229 8.76 -11.60 -1.34
N SER A 230 7.64 -12.29 -1.42
CA SER A 230 7.35 -13.25 -2.50
C SER A 230 7.25 -12.55 -3.86
N ALA A 231 6.74 -11.32 -3.92
CA ALA A 231 6.67 -10.52 -5.13
C ALA A 231 8.05 -10.19 -5.69
N TYR A 232 9.03 -9.97 -4.84
CA TYR A 232 10.40 -9.77 -5.29
C TYR A 232 10.99 -11.02 -5.95
N HIS A 233 10.61 -12.22 -5.51
CA HIS A 233 11.10 -13.50 -6.02
C HIS A 233 10.22 -14.15 -7.08
N GLY A 234 9.04 -13.56 -7.37
CA GLY A 234 8.06 -14.08 -8.33
C GLY A 234 7.76 -13.08 -9.46
N ASP A 235 6.79 -13.43 -10.30
CA ASP A 235 6.43 -12.68 -11.51
C ASP A 235 4.93 -12.34 -11.60
N ARG A 236 4.14 -12.62 -10.54
CA ARG A 236 2.71 -12.26 -10.53
C ARG A 236 2.54 -10.75 -10.54
N LEU A 237 1.53 -10.27 -11.26
CA LEU A 237 1.16 -8.86 -11.28
C LEU A 237 0.43 -8.45 -9.99
N HIS A 238 -0.48 -9.30 -9.50
CA HIS A 238 -1.28 -9.08 -8.30
C HIS A 238 -0.97 -10.12 -7.23
N TRP A 239 -0.71 -9.66 -6.00
CA TRP A 239 -0.40 -10.49 -4.83
C TRP A 239 -1.52 -10.34 -3.80
N TYR A 240 -2.43 -11.31 -3.77
CA TYR A 240 -3.62 -11.30 -2.92
C TYR A 240 -3.29 -11.77 -1.51
N VAL A 241 -3.83 -11.07 -0.50
CA VAL A 241 -3.68 -11.44 0.92
C VAL A 241 -5.02 -11.23 1.64
N PRO A 242 -5.80 -12.27 1.88
CA PRO A 242 -5.51 -13.69 1.62
C PRO A 242 -5.63 -14.07 0.14
N GLU A 243 -5.05 -15.21 -0.22
CA GLU A 243 -4.97 -15.64 -1.63
C GLU A 243 -6.36 -15.91 -2.25
N GLU A 244 -7.36 -16.24 -1.43
CA GLU A 244 -8.75 -16.47 -1.85
C GLU A 244 -9.36 -15.26 -2.57
N LEU A 245 -8.86 -14.05 -2.31
CA LEU A 245 -9.29 -12.82 -3.01
C LEU A 245 -9.07 -12.87 -4.53
N GLU A 246 -8.13 -13.69 -5.01
CA GLU A 246 -7.90 -13.89 -6.44
C GLU A 246 -9.16 -14.42 -7.13
N ARG A 247 -9.87 -15.38 -6.49
CA ARG A 247 -11.13 -15.91 -7.03
C ARG A 247 -12.20 -14.83 -7.10
N SER A 248 -12.30 -14.03 -6.05
CA SER A 248 -13.27 -12.93 -5.99
C SER A 248 -12.99 -11.86 -7.03
N ASP A 249 -11.71 -11.53 -7.28
CA ASP A 249 -11.32 -10.58 -8.32
C ASP A 249 -11.67 -11.08 -9.71
N LYS A 250 -11.35 -12.35 -10.04
CA LYS A 250 -11.70 -12.96 -11.31
C LYS A 250 -13.21 -12.99 -11.54
N ALA A 251 -14.00 -13.35 -10.51
CA ALA A 251 -15.44 -13.41 -10.60
C ALA A 251 -16.08 -12.02 -10.78
N THR A 252 -15.62 -11.02 -10.05
CA THR A 252 -16.13 -9.64 -10.12
C THR A 252 -15.77 -9.01 -11.46
N SER A 253 -14.56 -9.22 -11.95
CA SER A 253 -14.12 -8.71 -13.26
C SER A 253 -14.90 -9.33 -14.42
N ALA A 254 -15.39 -10.57 -14.27
CA ALA A 254 -16.22 -11.23 -15.28
C ALA A 254 -17.68 -10.71 -15.30
N ASP A 255 -18.27 -10.38 -14.14
CA ASP A 255 -19.66 -9.88 -14.04
C ASP A 255 -19.84 -8.97 -12.82
N TYR A 256 -19.55 -7.69 -13.02
CA TYR A 256 -19.71 -6.68 -11.97
C TYR A 256 -21.18 -6.40 -11.60
N GLN A 257 -22.10 -6.51 -12.56
CA GLN A 257 -23.54 -6.31 -12.33
C GLN A 257 -24.08 -7.36 -11.34
N LYS A 258 -23.75 -8.62 -11.55
CA LYS A 258 -24.12 -9.72 -10.65
C LYS A 258 -23.59 -9.45 -9.23
N ARG A 259 -22.33 -9.05 -9.12
CA ARG A 259 -21.72 -8.72 -7.82
C ARG A 259 -22.43 -7.56 -7.12
N ARG A 260 -22.79 -6.51 -7.86
CA ARG A 260 -23.57 -5.40 -7.30
C ARG A 260 -24.90 -5.87 -6.72
N ASP A 261 -25.61 -6.70 -7.45
CA ASP A 261 -26.94 -7.18 -7.05
C ASP A 261 -26.86 -8.09 -5.80
N GLU A 262 -25.82 -8.91 -5.69
CA GLU A 262 -25.53 -9.69 -4.47
C GLU A 262 -25.31 -8.77 -3.25
N LEU A 263 -24.52 -7.71 -3.40
CA LEU A 263 -24.26 -6.74 -2.32
C LEU A 263 -25.52 -5.98 -1.89
N LEU A 264 -26.39 -5.61 -2.84
CA LEU A 264 -27.68 -4.96 -2.54
C LEU A 264 -28.63 -5.89 -1.79
N ASN A 265 -28.66 -7.17 -2.13
CA ASN A 265 -29.52 -8.15 -1.47
C ASN A 265 -29.03 -8.50 -0.05
N ALA A 266 -27.73 -8.51 0.20
CA ALA A 266 -27.16 -8.75 1.52
C ALA A 266 -27.40 -7.61 2.54
N ARG A 267 -27.95 -6.47 2.09
CA ARG A 267 -28.30 -5.30 2.92
C ARG A 267 -29.77 -5.24 3.33
N LYS A 268 -30.61 -6.10 2.76
CA LYS A 268 -32.02 -6.27 3.13
C LYS A 268 -32.13 -7.24 4.30
#